data_d1fa3099541543e0942041c9fee1b967
#
_entry.id   d1fa3099541543e0942041c9fee1b967
#
_cell.length_a   1.000
_cell.length_b   1.000
_cell.length_c   1.000
_cell.angle_alpha   90.00
_cell.angle_beta   90.00
_cell.angle_gamma   90.00
#
_symmetry.space_group_name_H-M   'P 1'
#
loop_
_entity.id
_entity.type
_entity.pdbx_description
1 polymer ?
#
loop_
_entity_poly.entity_id
_entity_poly.type
_entity_poly.pdbx_seq_one_letter_code
_entity_poly.pdbx_strand_id
1 'polypeptide(L)'
;MTLQQMRYFIAVAQNLSFSKAAQQHYVSQTAVSQQIKLLEEELETELFQRTRHSVALTSAGQVFYEYAVRITDLAEDAARRTRAAAAECSTPLEIGMMSGMENLPILEKLLLFKEQHPAIPLHFHLGDFPTLKKRLQQKKLDFALQLELVPLEDASSLLRAQVGQLRQYVVLNRQSHLSSYASLHRSQLASEQYYVPAMDRELWNQFAQVLTRHGSDPQNIKFAYSMEELMLQLAFYGGYTILAEPVLAQLPANKNLTFIPLENDTVPAWAVWNRENISPALQLLLRELDIDP
;
A
#
# COMPACT_ATOMS: atom_id res chain seq x y z
N MET A 1 15.76 11.17 26.58
CA MET A 1 15.02 10.49 25.48
C MET A 1 15.72 10.73 24.15
N THR A 2 16.05 9.67 23.40
CA THR A 2 16.81 9.73 22.13
C THR A 2 16.03 9.06 20.98
N LEU A 3 16.33 9.45 19.74
CA LEU A 3 15.75 8.79 18.56
C LEU A 3 16.07 7.29 18.49
N GLN A 4 17.26 6.89 18.99
CA GLN A 4 17.65 5.48 19.02
C GLN A 4 16.79 4.67 20.00
N GLN A 5 16.48 5.23 21.17
CA GLN A 5 15.57 4.61 22.14
C GLN A 5 14.16 4.46 21.55
N MET A 6 13.66 5.48 20.84
CA MET A 6 12.36 5.40 20.15
C MET A 6 12.34 4.32 19.07
N ARG A 7 13.41 4.20 18.26
CA ARG A 7 13.51 3.14 17.24
C ARG A 7 13.50 1.75 17.87
N TYR A 8 14.22 1.53 18.96
CA TYR A 8 14.19 0.26 19.69
C TYR A 8 12.81 -0.02 20.29
N PHE A 9 12.18 0.99 20.85
CA PHE A 9 10.83 0.88 21.39
C PHE A 9 9.82 0.49 20.29
N ILE A 10 9.84 1.16 19.14
CA ILE A 10 8.99 0.85 17.98
C ILE A 10 9.22 -0.59 17.51
N ALA A 11 10.49 -1.01 17.38
CA ALA A 11 10.81 -2.37 16.96
C ALA A 11 10.30 -3.44 17.92
N VAL A 12 10.41 -3.21 19.24
CA VAL A 12 9.85 -4.13 20.25
C VAL A 12 8.33 -4.14 20.20
N ALA A 13 7.67 -2.99 20.03
CA ALA A 13 6.22 -2.88 19.93
C ALA A 13 5.66 -3.62 18.70
N GLN A 14 6.32 -3.51 17.56
CA GLN A 14 5.92 -4.17 16.32
C GLN A 14 6.11 -5.70 16.37
N ASN A 15 7.21 -6.16 16.98
CA ASN A 15 7.55 -7.57 17.04
C ASN A 15 7.00 -8.28 18.29
N LEU A 16 6.53 -7.53 19.29
CA LEU A 16 6.18 -8.01 20.65
C LEU A 16 7.30 -8.89 21.24
N SER A 17 8.56 -8.56 20.90
CA SER A 17 9.73 -9.36 21.23
C SER A 17 11.01 -8.53 21.25
N PHE A 18 11.68 -8.51 22.38
CA PHE A 18 12.99 -7.87 22.55
C PHE A 18 14.08 -8.54 21.70
N SER A 19 14.04 -9.87 21.59
CA SER A 19 15.03 -10.62 20.82
C SER A 19 14.93 -10.35 19.32
N LYS A 20 13.69 -10.32 18.77
CA LYS A 20 13.47 -10.00 17.35
C LYS A 20 13.83 -8.55 17.04
N ALA A 21 13.49 -7.61 17.93
CA ALA A 21 13.88 -6.21 17.78
C ALA A 21 15.41 -6.04 17.79
N ALA A 22 16.11 -6.76 18.66
CA ALA A 22 17.57 -6.76 18.72
C ALA A 22 18.21 -7.30 17.42
N GLN A 23 17.67 -8.39 16.87
CA GLN A 23 18.09 -8.92 15.57
C GLN A 23 17.88 -7.91 14.44
N GLN A 24 16.73 -7.26 14.40
CA GLN A 24 16.41 -6.24 13.39
C GLN A 24 17.39 -5.06 13.39
N HIS A 25 17.90 -4.72 14.57
CA HIS A 25 18.86 -3.61 14.75
C HIS A 25 20.32 -4.05 14.86
N TYR A 26 20.64 -5.33 14.69
CA TYR A 26 21.99 -5.92 14.77
C TYR A 26 22.70 -5.63 16.09
N VAL A 27 21.95 -5.68 17.20
CA VAL A 27 22.47 -5.47 18.57
C VAL A 27 22.09 -6.62 19.50
N SER A 28 22.64 -6.63 20.73
CA SER A 28 22.24 -7.61 21.74
C SER A 28 20.84 -7.28 22.31
N GLN A 29 20.10 -8.31 22.72
CA GLN A 29 18.82 -8.12 23.42
C GLN A 29 19.01 -7.31 24.72
N THR A 30 20.11 -7.50 25.40
CA THR A 30 20.45 -6.75 26.62
C THR A 30 20.58 -5.26 26.35
N ALA A 31 21.19 -4.87 25.22
CA ALA A 31 21.29 -3.46 24.81
C ALA A 31 19.92 -2.83 24.57
N VAL A 32 19.04 -3.52 23.81
CA VAL A 32 17.66 -3.04 23.58
C VAL A 32 16.89 -2.92 24.90
N SER A 33 16.96 -3.94 25.77
CA SER A 33 16.27 -3.95 27.06
C SER A 33 16.74 -2.82 27.97
N GLN A 34 18.05 -2.54 28.00
CA GLN A 34 18.62 -1.46 28.80
C GLN A 34 18.18 -0.08 28.28
N GLN A 35 18.18 0.13 26.96
CA GLN A 35 17.76 1.40 26.38
C GLN A 35 16.28 1.68 26.59
N ILE A 36 15.42 0.66 26.53
CA ILE A 36 14.00 0.82 26.84
C ILE A 36 13.79 1.09 28.33
N LYS A 37 14.54 0.42 29.21
CA LYS A 37 14.48 0.69 30.63
C LYS A 37 14.84 2.16 30.95
N LEU A 38 15.91 2.68 30.35
CA LEU A 38 16.29 4.10 30.50
C LEU A 38 15.23 5.06 29.96
N LEU A 39 14.53 4.67 28.90
CA LEU A 39 13.41 5.44 28.35
C LEU A 39 12.22 5.45 29.30
N GLU A 40 11.87 4.29 29.87
CA GLU A 40 10.78 4.16 30.87
C GLU A 40 11.10 4.92 32.17
N GLU A 41 12.36 4.90 32.61
CA GLU A 41 12.85 5.67 33.76
C GLU A 41 12.73 7.19 33.50
N GLU A 42 13.11 7.67 32.30
CA GLU A 42 13.00 9.09 31.95
C GLU A 42 11.55 9.58 31.82
N LEU A 43 10.65 8.70 31.38
CA LEU A 43 9.23 8.97 31.26
C LEU A 43 8.44 8.71 32.56
N GLU A 44 9.12 8.23 33.58
CA GLU A 44 8.56 7.84 34.88
C GLU A 44 7.34 6.90 34.77
N THR A 45 7.35 6.06 33.72
CA THR A 45 6.22 5.15 33.45
C THR A 45 6.67 3.93 32.64
N GLU A 46 6.03 2.78 32.88
CA GLU A 46 6.25 1.56 32.10
C GLU A 46 5.52 1.65 30.76
N LEU A 47 6.23 1.40 29.68
CA LEU A 47 5.69 1.35 28.32
C LEU A 47 5.31 -0.08 27.90
N PHE A 48 5.95 -1.10 28.50
CA PHE A 48 5.65 -2.51 28.24
C PHE A 48 5.21 -3.24 29.50
N GLN A 49 4.17 -4.05 29.36
CA GLN A 49 3.88 -5.12 30.30
C GLN A 49 4.67 -6.37 29.89
N ARG A 50 5.48 -6.90 30.81
CA ARG A 50 6.32 -8.07 30.58
C ARG A 50 5.87 -9.21 31.49
N THR A 51 5.51 -10.32 30.89
CA THR A 51 5.27 -11.58 31.61
C THR A 51 6.34 -12.59 31.20
N ARG A 52 6.34 -13.77 31.83
CA ARG A 52 7.27 -14.85 31.46
C ARG A 52 7.09 -15.34 30.00
N HIS A 53 5.92 -15.07 29.39
CA HIS A 53 5.55 -15.62 28.09
C HIS A 53 5.11 -14.58 27.06
N SER A 54 4.96 -13.30 27.44
CA SER A 54 4.45 -12.27 26.54
C SER A 54 5.02 -10.88 26.86
N VAL A 55 5.09 -10.07 25.81
CA VAL A 55 5.34 -8.64 25.85
C VAL A 55 4.13 -7.95 25.22
N ALA A 56 3.57 -6.93 25.87
CA ALA A 56 2.49 -6.13 25.37
C ALA A 56 2.72 -4.66 25.72
N LEU A 57 2.12 -3.74 24.96
CA LEU A 57 2.14 -2.33 25.31
C LEU A 57 1.21 -2.04 26.50
N THR A 58 1.62 -1.16 27.40
CA THR A 58 0.72 -0.54 28.35
C THR A 58 -0.15 0.53 27.67
N SER A 59 -1.13 1.09 28.34
CA SER A 59 -1.88 2.27 27.83
C SER A 59 -0.95 3.45 27.56
N ALA A 60 0.04 3.70 28.42
CA ALA A 60 1.08 4.71 28.20
C ALA A 60 1.97 4.34 26.99
N GLY A 61 2.33 3.06 26.86
CA GLY A 61 3.07 2.55 25.71
C GLY A 61 2.33 2.74 24.38
N GLN A 62 1.01 2.55 24.37
CA GLN A 62 0.20 2.79 23.17
C GLN A 62 0.24 4.26 22.75
N VAL A 63 0.04 5.17 23.68
CA VAL A 63 0.15 6.61 23.42
C VAL A 63 1.56 6.96 22.94
N PHE A 64 2.57 6.48 23.64
CA PHE A 64 3.96 6.77 23.27
C PHE A 64 4.34 6.19 21.89
N TYR A 65 3.77 5.03 21.50
CA TYR A 65 4.00 4.44 20.18
C TYR A 65 3.60 5.36 19.03
N GLU A 66 2.42 5.97 19.12
CA GLU A 66 1.93 6.91 18.11
C GLU A 66 2.87 8.13 17.96
N TYR A 67 3.33 8.69 19.07
CA TYR A 67 4.24 9.84 19.04
C TYR A 67 5.66 9.45 18.63
N ALA A 68 6.18 8.31 19.10
CA ALA A 68 7.51 7.83 18.75
C ALA A 68 7.66 7.59 17.24
N VAL A 69 6.65 6.99 16.60
CA VAL A 69 6.61 6.81 15.14
C VAL A 69 6.64 8.18 14.45
N ARG A 70 5.82 9.12 14.86
CA ARG A 70 5.77 10.47 14.23
C ARG A 70 7.09 11.24 14.41
N ILE A 71 7.72 11.16 15.57
CA ILE A 71 8.99 11.85 15.85
C ILE A 71 10.12 11.25 15.02
N THR A 72 10.22 9.90 14.94
CA THR A 72 11.25 9.25 14.14
C THR A 72 11.07 9.53 12.65
N ASP A 73 9.84 9.54 12.15
CA ASP A 73 9.52 9.87 10.77
C ASP A 73 9.89 11.35 10.45
N LEU A 74 9.57 12.26 11.35
CA LEU A 74 9.91 13.68 11.19
C LEU A 74 11.42 13.92 11.20
N ALA A 75 12.16 13.22 12.04
CA ALA A 75 13.62 13.32 12.10
C ALA A 75 14.28 12.76 10.82
N GLU A 76 13.75 11.67 10.25
CA GLU A 76 14.21 11.13 8.98
C GLU A 76 13.89 12.08 7.82
N ASP A 77 12.70 12.68 7.79
CA ASP A 77 12.30 13.68 6.79
C ASP A 77 13.21 14.93 6.87
N ALA A 78 13.46 15.44 8.07
CA ALA A 78 14.36 16.56 8.27
C ALA A 78 15.79 16.27 7.74
N ALA A 79 16.33 15.08 8.06
CA ALA A 79 17.65 14.67 7.57
C ALA A 79 17.68 14.52 6.03
N ARG A 80 16.61 14.00 5.43
CA ARG A 80 16.45 13.88 3.98
C ARG A 80 16.41 15.26 3.32
N ARG A 81 15.54 16.17 3.80
CA ARG A 81 15.39 17.52 3.26
C ARG A 81 16.66 18.38 3.43
N THR A 82 17.36 18.22 4.54
CA THR A 82 18.63 18.93 4.78
C THR A 82 19.70 18.46 3.79
N ARG A 83 19.82 17.14 3.58
CA ARG A 83 20.74 16.61 2.56
C ARG A 83 20.36 17.06 1.16
N ALA A 84 19.08 17.10 0.84
CA ALA A 84 18.58 17.62 -0.42
C ALA A 84 18.92 19.09 -0.64
N ALA A 85 18.76 19.92 0.37
CA ALA A 85 19.09 21.34 0.31
C ALA A 85 20.62 21.61 0.22
N ALA A 86 21.45 20.72 0.76
CA ALA A 86 22.90 20.82 0.73
C ALA A 86 23.54 20.27 -0.56
N ALA A 87 22.84 19.40 -1.27
CA ALA A 87 23.32 18.82 -2.52
C ALA A 87 22.84 19.70 -3.68
N GLU A 88 23.78 20.17 -4.50
CA GLU A 88 23.45 20.65 -5.86
C GLU A 88 22.91 19.52 -6.75
N CYS A 89 22.94 18.26 -6.27
CA CYS A 89 22.30 17.09 -6.87
C CYS A 89 20.88 16.95 -6.36
N SER A 90 19.96 16.79 -7.25
CA SER A 90 18.52 16.65 -6.99
C SER A 90 18.21 15.47 -6.05
N THR A 91 17.35 15.75 -5.07
CA THR A 91 16.78 14.72 -4.17
C THR A 91 16.14 13.62 -5.01
N PRO A 92 16.38 12.34 -4.70
CA PRO A 92 15.68 11.26 -5.36
C PRO A 92 14.16 11.42 -5.18
N LEU A 93 13.41 11.09 -6.22
CA LEU A 93 11.96 10.97 -6.16
C LEU A 93 11.58 9.57 -5.68
N GLU A 94 10.87 9.50 -4.56
CA GLU A 94 10.36 8.27 -3.97
C GLU A 94 8.98 7.97 -4.57
N ILE A 95 8.91 7.02 -5.49
CA ILE A 95 7.72 6.69 -6.28
C ILE A 95 7.10 5.39 -5.79
N GLY A 96 5.86 5.47 -5.29
CA GLY A 96 5.05 4.31 -4.96
C GLY A 96 4.35 3.74 -6.19
N MET A 97 4.20 2.42 -6.26
CA MET A 97 3.51 1.77 -7.36
C MET A 97 2.75 0.53 -6.88
N MET A 98 1.48 0.41 -7.25
CA MET A 98 0.76 -0.85 -7.10
C MET A 98 1.20 -1.84 -8.17
N SER A 99 1.20 -3.12 -7.81
CA SER A 99 1.45 -4.20 -8.77
C SER A 99 0.50 -4.10 -9.97
N GLY A 100 1.02 -4.27 -11.18
CA GLY A 100 0.26 -4.13 -12.41
C GLY A 100 0.35 -2.74 -13.05
N MET A 101 0.82 -1.72 -12.32
CA MET A 101 0.96 -0.36 -12.87
C MET A 101 2.18 -0.21 -13.79
N GLU A 102 3.12 -1.15 -13.75
CA GLU A 102 4.34 -1.16 -14.57
C GLU A 102 4.10 -1.32 -16.08
N ASN A 103 2.87 -1.64 -16.48
CA ASN A 103 2.49 -1.76 -17.89
C ASN A 103 1.64 -0.57 -18.39
N LEU A 104 1.52 0.49 -17.59
CA LEU A 104 0.77 1.68 -17.99
C LEU A 104 1.59 2.59 -18.90
N PRO A 105 0.95 3.29 -19.88
CA PRO A 105 1.62 4.25 -20.74
C PRO A 105 2.38 5.36 -20.00
N ILE A 106 1.98 5.66 -18.77
CA ILE A 106 2.67 6.65 -17.93
C ILE A 106 4.12 6.25 -17.62
N LEU A 107 4.47 4.95 -17.67
CA LEU A 107 5.85 4.51 -17.46
C LEU A 107 6.78 4.95 -18.59
N GLU A 108 6.29 5.06 -19.83
CA GLU A 108 7.08 5.61 -20.92
C GLU A 108 7.46 7.04 -20.63
N LYS A 109 6.53 7.85 -20.08
CA LYS A 109 6.82 9.22 -19.64
C LYS A 109 7.81 9.27 -18.47
N LEU A 110 7.73 8.33 -17.51
CA LEU A 110 8.72 8.23 -16.43
C LEU A 110 10.11 7.85 -16.94
N LEU A 111 10.19 6.99 -17.95
CA LEU A 111 11.45 6.64 -18.61
C LEU A 111 12.06 7.86 -19.32
N LEU A 112 11.25 8.60 -20.09
CA LEU A 112 11.66 9.84 -20.75
C LEU A 112 12.12 10.89 -19.71
N PHE A 113 11.39 11.04 -18.61
CA PHE A 113 11.79 11.92 -17.50
C PHE A 113 13.17 11.55 -16.96
N LYS A 114 13.44 10.26 -16.73
CA LYS A 114 14.73 9.77 -16.25
C LYS A 114 15.87 10.09 -17.25
N GLU A 115 15.60 9.96 -18.56
CA GLU A 115 16.57 10.25 -19.60
C GLU A 115 16.88 11.75 -19.71
N GLN A 116 15.85 12.60 -19.59
CA GLN A 116 15.98 14.06 -19.66
C GLN A 116 16.56 14.66 -18.38
N HIS A 117 16.33 14.03 -17.24
CA HIS A 117 16.77 14.50 -15.93
C HIS A 117 17.62 13.45 -15.18
N PRO A 118 18.80 13.05 -15.74
CA PRO A 118 19.62 11.98 -15.16
C PRO A 118 20.16 12.29 -13.76
N ALA A 119 20.18 13.58 -13.39
CA ALA A 119 20.56 14.04 -12.05
C ALA A 119 19.47 13.77 -10.99
N ILE A 120 18.23 13.44 -11.37
CA ILE A 120 17.13 13.11 -10.44
C ILE A 120 16.98 11.57 -10.37
N PRO A 121 17.47 10.92 -9.31
CA PRO A 121 17.27 9.48 -9.16
C PRO A 121 15.79 9.17 -8.91
N LEU A 122 15.27 8.11 -9.52
CA LEU A 122 13.94 7.58 -9.26
C LEU A 122 14.05 6.30 -8.45
N HIS A 123 13.42 6.27 -7.27
CA HIS A 123 13.35 5.10 -6.40
C HIS A 123 11.92 4.55 -6.39
N PHE A 124 11.76 3.29 -6.79
CA PHE A 124 10.44 2.66 -6.87
C PHE A 124 10.15 1.79 -5.65
N HIS A 125 8.95 1.93 -5.11
CA HIS A 125 8.44 1.19 -3.97
C HIS A 125 7.13 0.49 -4.33
N LEU A 126 7.14 -0.83 -4.37
CA LEU A 126 5.92 -1.59 -4.56
C LEU A 126 5.11 -1.66 -3.27
N GLY A 127 3.79 -1.61 -3.38
CA GLY A 127 2.90 -1.71 -2.24
C GLY A 127 1.43 -1.80 -2.64
N ASP A 128 0.61 -2.17 -1.68
CA ASP A 128 -0.84 -2.09 -1.80
C ASP A 128 -1.35 -0.66 -1.54
N PHE A 129 -2.62 -0.43 -1.84
CA PHE A 129 -3.26 0.89 -1.69
C PHE A 129 -3.11 1.48 -0.28
N PRO A 130 -3.41 0.76 0.85
CA PRO A 130 -3.26 1.31 2.19
C PRO A 130 -1.83 1.69 2.53
N THR A 131 -0.88 0.83 2.16
CA THR A 131 0.55 1.06 2.40
C THR A 131 1.03 2.30 1.66
N LEU A 132 0.69 2.44 0.37
CA LEU A 132 1.08 3.59 -0.43
C LEU A 132 0.42 4.87 0.09
N LYS A 133 -0.89 4.85 0.41
CA LYS A 133 -1.62 5.97 1.01
C LYS A 133 -0.95 6.44 2.30
N LYS A 134 -0.67 5.53 3.22
CA LYS A 134 0.01 5.82 4.49
C LYS A 134 1.39 6.44 4.27
N ARG A 135 2.18 5.89 3.35
CA ARG A 135 3.53 6.41 3.05
C ARG A 135 3.48 7.80 2.40
N LEU A 136 2.50 8.09 1.54
CA LEU A 136 2.27 9.43 0.99
C LEU A 136 1.88 10.43 2.09
N GLN A 137 0.97 10.05 2.99
CA GLN A 137 0.58 10.89 4.14
C GLN A 137 1.75 11.17 5.07
N GLN A 138 2.63 10.18 5.28
CA GLN A 138 3.86 10.30 6.06
C GLN A 138 5.00 11.00 5.30
N LYS A 139 4.76 11.47 4.06
CA LYS A 139 5.77 12.12 3.20
C LYS A 139 7.01 11.23 2.93
N LYS A 140 6.83 9.90 3.02
CA LYS A 140 7.85 8.88 2.69
C LYS A 140 7.84 8.51 1.21
N LEU A 141 6.79 8.90 0.49
CA LEU A 141 6.69 8.89 -0.95
C LEU A 141 6.37 10.30 -1.42
N ASP A 142 6.92 10.67 -2.56
CA ASP A 142 6.61 11.93 -3.22
C ASP A 142 5.41 11.78 -4.14
N PHE A 143 5.29 10.62 -4.77
CA PHE A 143 4.31 10.32 -5.80
C PHE A 143 3.92 8.85 -5.76
N ALA A 144 2.68 8.50 -6.11
CA ALA A 144 2.27 7.11 -6.25
C ALA A 144 1.33 6.91 -7.43
N LEU A 145 1.50 5.76 -8.11
CA LEU A 145 0.59 5.24 -9.12
C LEU A 145 -0.25 4.12 -8.50
N GLN A 146 -1.57 4.28 -8.54
CA GLN A 146 -2.49 3.33 -7.90
C GLN A 146 -3.84 3.25 -8.62
N LEU A 147 -4.54 2.14 -8.41
CA LEU A 147 -5.95 2.02 -8.76
C LEU A 147 -6.82 2.59 -7.64
N GLU A 148 -7.90 3.25 -7.99
CA GLU A 148 -8.91 3.62 -7.01
C GLU A 148 -9.91 2.47 -6.86
N LEU A 149 -9.56 1.57 -5.97
CA LEU A 149 -10.45 0.46 -5.62
C LEU A 149 -11.53 0.89 -4.61
N VAL A 150 -11.26 1.97 -3.85
CA VAL A 150 -12.15 2.56 -2.85
C VAL A 150 -11.98 4.07 -2.91
N PRO A 151 -13.06 4.89 -2.86
CA PRO A 151 -12.94 6.33 -2.80
C PRO A 151 -12.00 6.79 -1.69
N LEU A 152 -11.14 7.75 -2.00
CA LEU A 152 -10.24 8.39 -1.03
C LEU A 152 -11.05 9.31 -0.10
N GLU A 153 -11.88 8.72 0.76
CA GLU A 153 -12.51 9.47 1.87
C GLU A 153 -11.41 9.85 2.87
N ASP A 154 -11.40 11.09 3.35
CA ASP A 154 -10.46 11.66 4.34
C ASP A 154 -8.99 11.93 3.95
N ALA A 155 -8.71 12.18 2.71
CA ALA A 155 -7.36 12.57 2.29
C ALA A 155 -7.25 14.05 1.92
N SER A 156 -7.58 14.97 2.84
CA SER A 156 -7.51 16.42 2.62
C SER A 156 -6.10 16.93 2.22
N SER A 157 -5.06 16.15 2.55
CA SER A 157 -3.67 16.46 2.18
C SER A 157 -3.22 15.82 0.86
N LEU A 158 -3.96 14.86 0.30
CA LEU A 158 -3.58 14.18 -0.94
C LEU A 158 -4.29 14.81 -2.14
N LEU A 159 -3.51 15.09 -3.17
CA LEU A 159 -3.97 15.48 -4.50
C LEU A 159 -3.88 14.29 -5.44
N ARG A 160 -4.67 14.29 -6.50
CA ARG A 160 -4.68 13.22 -7.49
C ARG A 160 -5.03 13.72 -8.88
N ALA A 161 -4.48 13.05 -9.89
CA ALA A 161 -4.83 13.21 -11.28
C ALA A 161 -5.07 11.84 -11.91
N GLN A 162 -6.07 11.74 -12.76
CA GLN A 162 -6.35 10.51 -13.49
C GLN A 162 -5.32 10.36 -14.62
N VAL A 163 -4.62 9.23 -14.63
CA VAL A 163 -3.56 8.95 -15.61
C VAL A 163 -3.91 7.80 -16.57
N GLY A 164 -5.07 7.21 -16.38
CA GLY A 164 -5.56 6.16 -17.27
C GLY A 164 -6.91 5.59 -16.83
N GLN A 165 -7.47 4.77 -17.70
CA GLN A 165 -8.61 3.89 -17.42
C GLN A 165 -8.27 2.49 -17.86
N LEU A 166 -8.47 1.51 -16.98
CA LEU A 166 -8.10 0.13 -17.20
C LEU A 166 -9.35 -0.73 -17.33
N ARG A 167 -9.37 -1.61 -18.31
CA ARG A 167 -10.44 -2.60 -18.46
C ARG A 167 -10.41 -3.57 -17.27
N GLN A 168 -11.60 -3.98 -16.86
CA GLN A 168 -11.78 -5.01 -15.85
C GLN A 168 -12.18 -6.33 -16.49
N TYR A 169 -11.72 -7.40 -15.86
CA TYR A 169 -11.98 -8.76 -16.29
C TYR A 169 -12.50 -9.58 -15.11
N VAL A 170 -13.46 -10.42 -15.39
CA VAL A 170 -13.88 -11.48 -14.48
C VAL A 170 -12.92 -12.64 -14.63
N VAL A 171 -12.34 -13.07 -13.50
CA VAL A 171 -11.54 -14.29 -13.41
C VAL A 171 -12.38 -15.35 -12.75
N LEU A 172 -12.58 -16.47 -13.39
CA LEU A 172 -13.41 -17.56 -12.87
C LEU A 172 -12.90 -18.94 -13.34
N ASN A 173 -13.45 -19.98 -12.71
CA ASN A 173 -13.12 -21.35 -13.12
C ASN A 173 -13.65 -21.61 -14.54
N ARG A 174 -12.83 -22.25 -15.35
CA ARG A 174 -13.17 -22.60 -16.73
C ARG A 174 -14.38 -23.54 -16.86
N GLN A 175 -14.72 -24.25 -15.80
CA GLN A 175 -15.91 -25.11 -15.72
C GLN A 175 -17.19 -24.34 -15.31
N SER A 176 -17.09 -23.06 -14.97
CA SER A 176 -18.25 -22.23 -14.68
C SER A 176 -19.15 -22.10 -15.92
N HIS A 177 -20.46 -22.08 -15.71
CA HIS A 177 -21.45 -21.83 -16.78
C HIS A 177 -21.24 -20.47 -17.46
N LEU A 178 -20.60 -19.52 -16.76
CA LEU A 178 -20.26 -18.20 -17.29
C LEU A 178 -19.04 -18.23 -18.22
N SER A 179 -18.26 -19.29 -18.23
CA SER A 179 -17.00 -19.37 -19.00
C SER A 179 -17.19 -19.34 -20.53
N SER A 180 -18.40 -19.60 -21.02
CA SER A 180 -18.74 -19.61 -22.46
C SER A 180 -19.09 -18.23 -23.02
N TYR A 181 -19.24 -17.21 -22.16
CA TYR A 181 -19.55 -15.86 -22.62
C TYR A 181 -18.29 -15.15 -23.16
N ALA A 182 -18.47 -14.40 -24.26
CA ALA A 182 -17.39 -13.58 -24.82
C ALA A 182 -17.12 -12.32 -23.97
N SER A 183 -18.16 -11.81 -23.29
CA SER A 183 -18.12 -10.71 -22.33
C SER A 183 -19.21 -10.92 -21.28
N LEU A 184 -19.08 -10.28 -20.11
CA LEU A 184 -20.05 -10.37 -19.02
C LEU A 184 -20.46 -8.97 -18.58
N HIS A 185 -21.70 -8.85 -18.16
CA HIS A 185 -22.22 -7.67 -17.46
C HIS A 185 -22.30 -7.96 -15.96
N ARG A 186 -22.07 -6.95 -15.08
CA ARG A 186 -22.07 -7.15 -13.61
C ARG A 186 -23.35 -7.81 -13.09
N SER A 187 -24.50 -7.53 -13.69
CA SER A 187 -25.77 -8.15 -13.30
C SER A 187 -25.80 -9.68 -13.41
N GLN A 188 -24.99 -10.25 -14.29
CA GLN A 188 -24.88 -11.71 -14.44
C GLN A 188 -24.08 -12.37 -13.32
N LEU A 189 -23.36 -11.57 -12.52
CA LEU A 189 -22.52 -12.02 -11.43
C LEU A 189 -23.19 -11.93 -10.06
N ALA A 190 -24.37 -11.32 -9.96
CA ALA A 190 -25.03 -10.97 -8.69
C ALA A 190 -25.29 -12.15 -7.77
N SER A 191 -25.58 -13.34 -8.33
CA SER A 191 -25.81 -14.58 -7.57
C SER A 191 -24.56 -15.40 -7.31
N GLU A 192 -23.44 -15.04 -7.91
CA GLU A 192 -22.21 -15.81 -7.82
C GLU A 192 -21.37 -15.41 -6.59
N GLN A 193 -20.57 -16.36 -6.10
CA GLN A 193 -19.63 -16.10 -5.02
C GLN A 193 -18.51 -15.18 -5.51
N TYR A 194 -18.39 -13.99 -4.90
CA TYR A 194 -17.33 -13.03 -5.21
C TYR A 194 -16.17 -13.17 -4.21
N TYR A 195 -14.97 -13.42 -4.71
CA TYR A 195 -13.75 -13.41 -3.93
C TYR A 195 -13.00 -12.09 -4.13
N VAL A 196 -12.78 -11.35 -3.05
CA VAL A 196 -12.05 -10.08 -3.06
C VAL A 196 -10.62 -10.31 -2.57
N PRO A 197 -9.61 -9.91 -3.33
CA PRO A 197 -8.25 -9.89 -2.82
C PRO A 197 -8.13 -8.76 -1.79
N ALA A 198 -8.12 -9.10 -0.52
CA ALA A 198 -7.98 -8.15 0.56
C ALA A 198 -6.79 -8.53 1.44
N MET A 199 -5.83 -7.62 1.52
CA MET A 199 -4.66 -7.79 2.37
C MET A 199 -4.84 -7.16 3.76
N ASP A 200 -5.88 -6.34 3.98
CA ASP A 200 -6.17 -5.65 5.23
C ASP A 200 -7.67 -5.69 5.56
N ARG A 201 -7.97 -5.93 6.85
CA ARG A 201 -9.35 -6.00 7.37
C ARG A 201 -10.06 -4.64 7.37
N GLU A 202 -9.33 -3.54 7.44
CA GLU A 202 -9.89 -2.19 7.40
C GLU A 202 -10.37 -1.82 5.99
N LEU A 203 -9.59 -2.18 4.98
CA LEU A 203 -9.96 -2.05 3.57
C LEU A 203 -11.22 -2.84 3.23
N TRP A 204 -11.40 -3.98 3.90
CA TRP A 204 -12.58 -4.81 3.77
C TRP A 204 -13.91 -4.09 4.00
N ASN A 205 -14.04 -3.40 5.13
CA ASN A 205 -15.29 -2.74 5.47
C ASN A 205 -15.66 -1.67 4.45
N GLN A 206 -14.66 -0.98 3.90
CA GLN A 206 -14.84 0.00 2.83
C GLN A 206 -15.21 -0.67 1.51
N PHE A 207 -14.55 -1.76 1.13
CA PHE A 207 -14.86 -2.54 -0.06
C PHE A 207 -16.25 -3.16 0.00
N ALA A 208 -16.63 -3.77 1.10
CA ALA A 208 -17.94 -4.37 1.26
C ALA A 208 -19.07 -3.36 1.07
N GLN A 209 -18.91 -2.13 1.59
CA GLN A 209 -19.89 -1.05 1.39
C GLN A 209 -19.99 -0.63 -0.08
N VAL A 210 -18.85 -0.50 -0.77
CA VAL A 210 -18.82 -0.16 -2.20
C VAL A 210 -19.49 -1.26 -3.03
N LEU A 211 -19.14 -2.51 -2.78
CA LEU A 211 -19.72 -3.66 -3.50
C LEU A 211 -21.24 -3.79 -3.28
N THR A 212 -21.69 -3.57 -2.05
CA THR A 212 -23.14 -3.57 -1.73
C THR A 212 -23.87 -2.44 -2.47
N ARG A 213 -23.28 -1.25 -2.57
CA ARG A 213 -23.85 -0.14 -3.38
C ARG A 213 -23.93 -0.49 -4.87
N HIS A 214 -23.05 -1.38 -5.36
CA HIS A 214 -23.08 -1.88 -6.74
C HIS A 214 -23.92 -3.14 -6.95
N GLY A 215 -24.74 -3.53 -5.97
CA GLY A 215 -25.72 -4.61 -6.08
C GLY A 215 -25.19 -6.01 -5.77
N SER A 216 -23.99 -6.13 -5.20
CA SER A 216 -23.49 -7.42 -4.70
C SER A 216 -24.14 -7.77 -3.36
N ASP A 217 -24.59 -9.02 -3.21
CA ASP A 217 -25.10 -9.51 -1.93
C ASP A 217 -23.90 -9.71 -0.97
N PRO A 218 -23.89 -9.06 0.22
CA PRO A 218 -22.82 -9.24 1.20
C PRO A 218 -22.55 -10.70 1.61
N GLN A 219 -23.57 -11.56 1.54
CA GLN A 219 -23.42 -12.99 1.88
C GLN A 219 -22.60 -13.76 0.84
N ASN A 220 -22.54 -13.24 -0.39
CA ASN A 220 -21.78 -13.83 -1.48
C ASN A 220 -20.37 -13.26 -1.60
N ILE A 221 -19.91 -12.46 -0.62
CA ILE A 221 -18.56 -11.89 -0.67
C ILE A 221 -17.65 -12.63 0.30
N LYS A 222 -16.53 -13.12 -0.20
CA LYS A 222 -15.47 -13.77 0.59
C LYS A 222 -14.12 -13.13 0.34
N PHE A 223 -13.19 -13.34 1.27
CA PHE A 223 -11.83 -12.81 1.19
C PHE A 223 -10.83 -13.88 0.84
N ALA A 224 -9.83 -13.43 0.10
CA ALA A 224 -8.57 -14.14 -0.03
C ALA A 224 -7.45 -13.23 0.51
N TYR A 225 -6.61 -13.75 1.39
CA TYR A 225 -5.53 -13.00 2.04
C TYR A 225 -4.28 -12.88 1.15
N SER A 226 -4.23 -13.60 0.03
CA SER A 226 -3.19 -13.48 -0.97
C SER A 226 -3.74 -13.80 -2.36
N MET A 227 -2.99 -13.45 -3.41
CA MET A 227 -3.34 -13.78 -4.79
C MET A 227 -3.31 -15.29 -5.03
N GLU A 228 -2.39 -16.00 -4.38
CA GLU A 228 -2.27 -17.46 -4.46
C GLU A 228 -3.50 -18.14 -3.84
N GLU A 229 -3.94 -17.68 -2.68
CA GLU A 229 -5.17 -18.16 -2.05
C GLU A 229 -6.39 -17.89 -2.92
N LEU A 230 -6.49 -16.68 -3.50
CA LEU A 230 -7.55 -16.30 -4.42
C LEU A 230 -7.63 -17.27 -5.60
N MET A 231 -6.49 -17.56 -6.23
CA MET A 231 -6.43 -18.49 -7.36
C MET A 231 -6.84 -19.91 -6.97
N LEU A 232 -6.47 -20.37 -5.76
CA LEU A 232 -6.89 -21.67 -5.24
C LEU A 232 -8.41 -21.70 -4.96
N GLN A 233 -8.95 -20.67 -4.32
CA GLN A 233 -10.39 -20.57 -4.05
C GLN A 233 -11.19 -20.66 -5.36
N LEU A 234 -10.83 -19.89 -6.37
CA LEU A 234 -11.50 -19.93 -7.68
C LEU A 234 -11.37 -21.28 -8.38
N ALA A 235 -10.20 -21.92 -8.30
CA ALA A 235 -9.95 -23.18 -8.96
C ALA A 235 -10.73 -24.35 -8.29
N PHE A 236 -10.86 -24.37 -6.96
CA PHE A 236 -11.44 -25.48 -6.22
C PHE A 236 -12.93 -25.30 -5.89
N TYR A 237 -13.34 -24.07 -5.59
CA TYR A 237 -14.71 -23.81 -5.09
C TYR A 237 -15.57 -23.01 -6.08
N GLY A 238 -15.00 -22.59 -7.22
CA GLY A 238 -15.73 -21.76 -8.19
C GLY A 238 -15.89 -20.32 -7.71
N GLY A 239 -16.93 -19.64 -8.20
CA GLY A 239 -17.11 -18.21 -8.00
C GLY A 239 -16.23 -17.39 -8.93
N TYR A 240 -16.05 -16.10 -8.61
CA TYR A 240 -15.31 -15.18 -9.45
C TYR A 240 -14.55 -14.12 -8.65
N THR A 241 -13.59 -13.47 -9.31
CA THR A 241 -13.02 -12.18 -8.88
C THR A 241 -12.99 -11.21 -10.06
N ILE A 242 -12.85 -9.92 -9.77
CA ILE A 242 -12.67 -8.89 -10.79
C ILE A 242 -11.28 -8.28 -10.62
N LEU A 243 -10.49 -8.31 -11.69
CA LEU A 243 -9.14 -7.77 -11.73
C LEU A 243 -8.97 -6.84 -12.92
N ALA A 244 -8.16 -5.80 -12.75
CA ALA A 244 -7.77 -4.93 -13.84
C ALA A 244 -6.79 -5.62 -14.80
N GLU A 245 -6.85 -5.27 -16.07
CA GLU A 245 -6.06 -5.88 -17.16
C GLU A 245 -4.55 -6.02 -16.83
N PRO A 246 -3.85 -5.00 -16.28
CA PRO A 246 -2.44 -5.14 -15.97
C PRO A 246 -2.14 -6.18 -14.88
N VAL A 247 -3.06 -6.42 -13.95
CA VAL A 247 -2.90 -7.43 -12.90
C VAL A 247 -2.99 -8.83 -13.48
N LEU A 248 -3.81 -9.02 -14.53
CA LEU A 248 -3.93 -10.33 -15.20
C LEU A 248 -2.62 -10.79 -15.84
N ALA A 249 -1.84 -9.85 -16.38
CA ALA A 249 -0.56 -10.17 -17.03
C ALA A 249 0.48 -10.76 -16.06
N GLN A 250 0.29 -10.55 -14.74
CA GLN A 250 1.16 -11.05 -13.68
C GLN A 250 0.71 -12.40 -13.10
N LEU A 251 -0.53 -12.80 -13.41
CA LEU A 251 -1.03 -14.07 -12.89
C LEU A 251 -0.28 -15.25 -13.53
N PRO A 252 0.14 -16.22 -12.72
CA PRO A 252 0.72 -17.44 -13.26
C PRO A 252 -0.30 -18.15 -14.15
N ALA A 253 0.16 -18.69 -15.28
CA ALA A 253 -0.69 -19.44 -16.19
C ALA A 253 -1.40 -20.58 -15.44
N ASN A 254 -2.72 -20.50 -15.35
CA ASN A 254 -3.55 -21.51 -14.70
C ASN A 254 -4.58 -22.05 -15.72
N LYS A 255 -4.42 -23.33 -16.10
CA LYS A 255 -5.30 -23.98 -17.08
C LYS A 255 -6.76 -24.09 -16.62
N ASN A 256 -7.02 -24.00 -15.33
CA ASN A 256 -8.35 -24.12 -14.73
C ASN A 256 -9.11 -22.79 -14.69
N LEU A 257 -8.45 -21.68 -14.96
CA LEU A 257 -9.05 -20.35 -14.91
C LEU A 257 -9.23 -19.79 -16.33
N THR A 258 -10.18 -18.90 -16.48
CA THR A 258 -10.42 -18.12 -17.68
C THR A 258 -10.69 -16.67 -17.30
N PHE A 259 -10.42 -15.74 -18.24
CA PHE A 259 -10.55 -14.31 -18.10
C PHE A 259 -11.58 -13.81 -19.11
N ILE A 260 -12.62 -13.16 -18.63
CA ILE A 260 -13.69 -12.67 -19.49
C ILE A 260 -13.83 -11.16 -19.25
N PRO A 261 -13.77 -10.32 -20.30
CA PRO A 261 -13.89 -8.89 -20.16
C PRO A 261 -15.28 -8.50 -19.60
N LEU A 262 -15.31 -7.53 -18.68
CA LEU A 262 -16.55 -6.87 -18.26
C LEU A 262 -16.93 -5.78 -19.25
N GLU A 263 -18.22 -5.76 -19.63
CA GLU A 263 -18.76 -4.77 -20.56
C GLU A 263 -18.85 -3.40 -19.89
N ASN A 264 -18.27 -2.39 -20.56
CA ASN A 264 -18.29 -0.99 -20.12
C ASN A 264 -17.83 -0.76 -18.68
N ASP A 265 -16.99 -1.65 -18.17
CA ASP A 265 -16.49 -1.61 -16.81
C ASP A 265 -14.99 -1.34 -16.79
N THR A 266 -14.63 -0.19 -16.26
CA THR A 266 -13.25 0.26 -16.16
C THR A 266 -12.96 0.77 -14.75
N VAL A 267 -11.70 0.67 -14.34
CA VAL A 267 -11.22 1.28 -13.10
C VAL A 267 -10.21 2.38 -13.43
N PRO A 268 -10.35 3.58 -12.83
CA PRO A 268 -9.40 4.65 -13.07
C PRO A 268 -8.04 4.35 -12.41
N ALA A 269 -6.97 4.64 -13.14
CA ALA A 269 -5.62 4.71 -12.61
C ALA A 269 -5.31 6.16 -12.23
N TRP A 270 -4.75 6.34 -11.05
CA TRP A 270 -4.47 7.64 -10.47
C TRP A 270 -2.99 7.82 -10.17
N ALA A 271 -2.50 9.00 -10.49
CA ALA A 271 -1.32 9.59 -9.89
C ALA A 271 -1.75 10.32 -8.61
N VAL A 272 -1.07 10.05 -7.50
CA VAL A 272 -1.42 10.62 -6.18
C VAL A 272 -0.17 11.18 -5.53
N TRP A 273 -0.26 12.37 -4.92
CA TRP A 273 0.84 13.02 -4.19
C TRP A 273 0.32 13.83 -3.01
N ASN A 274 1.21 14.21 -2.11
CA ASN A 274 0.85 15.03 -0.95
C ASN A 274 1.08 16.51 -1.27
N ARG A 275 0.03 17.35 -1.17
CA ARG A 275 0.11 18.81 -1.42
C ARG A 275 1.15 19.54 -0.57
N GLU A 276 1.47 19.00 0.59
CA GLU A 276 2.45 19.58 1.51
C GLU A 276 3.89 19.07 1.27
N ASN A 277 4.07 18.15 0.32
CA ASN A 277 5.36 17.52 0.00
C ASN A 277 5.79 17.77 -1.46
N ILE A 278 5.45 18.90 -2.03
CA ILE A 278 5.77 19.21 -3.41
C ILE A 278 7.21 19.76 -3.49
N SER A 279 8.17 18.89 -3.83
CA SER A 279 9.55 19.26 -4.10
C SER A 279 9.70 19.83 -5.53
N PRO A 280 10.76 20.60 -5.83
CA PRO A 280 11.03 21.04 -7.21
C PRO A 280 11.13 19.88 -8.21
N ALA A 281 11.70 18.76 -7.80
CA ALA A 281 11.79 17.55 -8.63
C ALA A 281 10.40 16.94 -8.90
N LEU A 282 9.51 16.91 -7.90
CA LEU A 282 8.14 16.46 -8.09
C LEU A 282 7.34 17.40 -8.98
N GLN A 283 7.48 18.74 -8.80
CA GLN A 283 6.85 19.72 -9.70
C GLN A 283 7.27 19.51 -11.15
N LEU A 284 8.55 19.26 -11.38
CA LEU A 284 9.07 18.99 -12.71
C LEU A 284 8.47 17.70 -13.27
N LEU A 285 8.45 16.61 -12.48
CA LEU A 285 7.83 15.35 -12.88
C LEU A 285 6.35 15.54 -13.25
N LEU A 286 5.57 16.20 -12.40
CA LEU A 286 4.13 16.41 -12.65
C LEU A 286 3.90 17.16 -13.97
N ARG A 287 4.70 18.18 -14.29
CA ARG A 287 4.62 18.91 -15.57
C ARG A 287 4.92 18.01 -16.77
N GLU A 288 5.97 17.19 -16.70
CA GLU A 288 6.33 16.25 -17.77
C GLU A 288 5.26 15.13 -17.94
N LEU A 289 4.50 14.87 -16.90
CA LEU A 289 3.36 13.95 -16.95
C LEU A 289 2.07 14.61 -17.43
N ASP A 290 2.08 15.92 -17.77
CA ASP A 290 0.90 16.73 -18.09
C ASP A 290 -0.11 16.82 -16.92
N ILE A 291 0.38 16.86 -15.70
CA ILE A 291 -0.42 16.97 -14.48
C ILE A 291 -0.19 18.32 -13.83
N ASP A 292 -1.27 19.07 -13.60
CA ASP A 292 -1.21 20.32 -12.83
C ASP A 292 -0.93 20.00 -11.35
N PRO A 293 0.10 20.58 -10.74
CA PRO A 293 0.54 20.29 -9.38
C PRO A 293 -0.38 20.79 -8.28
#